data_9b1dc19c293b61eccd131da3b3565292
#
_entry.id   9b1dc19c293b61eccd131da3b3565292
#
_cell.length_a   1.000
_cell.length_b   1.000
_cell.length_c   1.000
_cell.angle_alpha   90.00
_cell.angle_beta   90.00
_cell.angle_gamma   90.00
#
_symmetry.space_group_name_H-M   'P 1'
#
loop_
_entity.id
_entity.type
_entity.pdbx_description
1 polymer ?
#
loop_
_entity_poly.entity_id
_entity_poly.type
_entity_poly.pdbx_seq_one_letter_code
_entity_poly.pdbx_strand_id
1 'polypeptide(L)'
;MGGRVYASLLGLVSERPPFVQVIPLSGRYIPKAGDVVVGTVTDVQSTFWLLDIGAPRWAPLHMTGTPWKVEIGETDHYLGVGDSVVVQVENLEATGRIGVTMQGEGLGKLEGGTIVRISPARIPRVVGRGGSMIQTITRQTGAHVAIGQNGRIWVDGDAEAIRRVTEVLRMIEANGQRSGLTNRVESYLLATMPTEGAPAAEAPAVSSPASGPADERSNPTDDASWDSDDSDSSAFGPPES
;
A
#
# COMPACT_ATOMS: atom_id res chain seq x y z
N MET A 1 0.54 11.83 -45.95
CA MET A 1 1.13 12.73 -44.90
C MET A 1 2.02 11.90 -44.02
N GLY A 2 3.34 12.07 -44.13
CA GLY A 2 4.30 11.40 -43.26
C GLY A 2 4.27 12.02 -41.86
N GLY A 3 3.50 11.41 -40.95
CA GLY A 3 3.45 11.84 -39.56
C GLY A 3 4.80 11.63 -38.89
N ARG A 4 5.37 12.67 -38.28
CA ARG A 4 6.54 12.55 -37.43
C ARG A 4 6.08 12.18 -36.01
N VAL A 5 6.74 11.21 -35.41
CA VAL A 5 6.48 10.81 -34.01
C VAL A 5 7.53 11.51 -33.13
N TYR A 6 7.06 12.18 -32.09
CA TYR A 6 7.90 12.89 -31.13
C TYR A 6 7.78 12.26 -29.76
N ALA A 7 8.90 12.22 -29.01
CA ALA A 7 8.86 11.83 -27.62
C ALA A 7 8.14 12.93 -26.79
N SER A 8 7.16 12.55 -26.00
CA SER A 8 6.44 13.45 -25.08
C SER A 8 7.12 13.58 -23.71
N LEU A 9 8.12 12.73 -23.42
CA LEU A 9 8.82 12.67 -22.16
C LEU A 9 10.33 12.70 -22.40
N LEU A 10 11.05 13.34 -21.48
CA LEU A 10 12.52 13.27 -21.45
C LEU A 10 12.94 11.90 -20.93
N GLY A 11 13.71 11.15 -21.74
CA GLY A 11 14.09 9.79 -21.42
C GLY A 11 15.20 9.24 -22.30
N LEU A 12 15.56 7.99 -22.01
CA LEU A 12 16.46 7.21 -22.83
C LEU A 12 15.66 6.52 -23.93
N VAL A 13 16.11 6.63 -25.17
CA VAL A 13 15.50 5.93 -26.28
C VAL A 13 16.06 4.50 -26.31
N SER A 14 15.17 3.52 -26.30
CA SER A 14 15.47 2.11 -26.51
C SER A 14 14.82 1.67 -27.82
N GLU A 15 15.65 1.32 -28.79
CA GLU A 15 15.21 0.84 -30.10
C GLU A 15 15.26 -0.68 -30.11
N ARG A 16 14.10 -1.30 -30.29
CA ARG A 16 13.95 -2.74 -30.52
C ARG A 16 13.01 -2.91 -31.70
N PRO A 17 13.54 -3.02 -32.93
CA PRO A 17 12.68 -3.13 -34.09
C PRO A 17 11.61 -4.23 -33.94
N PRO A 18 10.34 -3.98 -34.28
CA PRO A 18 9.81 -2.77 -34.93
C PRO A 18 9.40 -1.62 -33.95
N PHE A 19 9.74 -1.71 -32.67
CA PHE A 19 9.29 -0.76 -31.63
C PHE A 19 10.40 0.19 -31.20
N VAL A 20 10.01 1.44 -30.92
CA VAL A 20 10.83 2.45 -30.27
C VAL A 20 10.17 2.81 -28.94
N GLN A 21 10.90 2.69 -27.84
CA GLN A 21 10.40 2.99 -26.50
C GLN A 21 11.25 4.11 -25.87
N VAL A 22 10.58 5.06 -25.23
CA VAL A 22 11.26 6.05 -24.37
C VAL A 22 11.13 5.60 -22.92
N ILE A 23 12.28 5.43 -22.25
CA ILE A 23 12.36 5.12 -20.81
C ILE A 23 12.50 6.46 -20.09
N PRO A 24 11.46 6.93 -19.35
CA PRO A 24 11.51 8.22 -18.69
C PRO A 24 12.62 8.26 -17.61
N LEU A 25 13.37 9.35 -17.54
CA LEU A 25 14.35 9.61 -16.47
C LEU A 25 13.71 10.11 -15.18
N SER A 26 12.52 10.70 -15.29
CA SER A 26 11.71 11.23 -14.20
C SER A 26 10.26 11.32 -14.65
N GLY A 27 9.34 11.49 -13.71
CA GLY A 27 7.92 11.70 -14.00
C GLY A 27 7.01 10.82 -13.15
N ARG A 28 5.70 10.99 -13.38
CA ARG A 28 4.67 10.17 -12.74
C ARG A 28 4.67 8.76 -13.30
N TYR A 29 4.16 7.84 -12.52
CA TYR A 29 3.95 6.47 -12.98
C TYR A 29 2.98 6.43 -14.14
N ILE A 30 3.35 5.73 -15.19
CA ILE A 30 2.52 5.43 -16.36
C ILE A 30 2.34 3.91 -16.38
N PRO A 31 1.11 3.41 -16.14
CA PRO A 31 0.83 1.98 -16.06
C PRO A 31 1.14 1.26 -17.38
N LYS A 32 1.63 0.03 -17.24
CA LYS A 32 1.81 -0.91 -18.35
C LYS A 32 1.21 -2.25 -17.95
N ALA A 33 0.66 -2.98 -18.90
CA ALA A 33 0.20 -4.34 -18.66
C ALA A 33 1.38 -5.22 -18.18
N GLY A 34 1.13 -6.00 -17.14
CA GLY A 34 2.14 -6.80 -16.46
C GLY A 34 2.87 -6.11 -15.31
N ASP A 35 2.69 -4.80 -15.11
CA ASP A 35 3.30 -4.10 -13.98
C ASP A 35 2.71 -4.59 -12.66
N VAL A 36 3.58 -4.95 -11.70
CA VAL A 36 3.18 -5.18 -10.31
C VAL A 36 3.29 -3.86 -9.56
N VAL A 37 2.23 -3.47 -8.86
CA VAL A 37 2.13 -2.16 -8.20
C VAL A 37 1.56 -2.27 -6.79
N VAL A 38 1.97 -1.37 -5.92
CA VAL A 38 1.37 -1.20 -4.59
C VAL A 38 0.28 -0.15 -4.68
N GLY A 39 -0.95 -0.55 -4.37
CA GLY A 39 -2.13 0.30 -4.35
C GLY A 39 -2.68 0.52 -2.95
N THR A 40 -3.51 1.54 -2.81
CA THR A 40 -4.29 1.79 -1.60
C THR A 40 -5.76 1.87 -1.99
N VAL A 41 -6.62 1.18 -1.24
CA VAL A 41 -8.07 1.21 -1.45
C VAL A 41 -8.59 2.61 -1.12
N THR A 42 -9.23 3.24 -2.07
CA THR A 42 -9.83 4.58 -1.92
C THR A 42 -11.34 4.55 -1.78
N ASP A 43 -11.97 3.53 -2.34
CA ASP A 43 -13.41 3.35 -2.28
C ASP A 43 -13.78 1.87 -2.40
N VAL A 44 -14.89 1.46 -1.77
CA VAL A 44 -15.41 0.09 -1.75
C VAL A 44 -16.80 0.09 -2.35
N GLN A 45 -17.00 -0.67 -3.41
CA GLN A 45 -18.27 -0.84 -4.09
C GLN A 45 -18.75 -2.28 -3.95
N SER A 46 -20.00 -2.57 -4.23
CA SER A 46 -20.61 -3.90 -4.04
C SER A 46 -19.94 -5.04 -4.84
N THR A 47 -19.20 -4.73 -5.91
CA THR A 47 -18.58 -5.72 -6.81
C THR A 47 -17.12 -5.46 -7.11
N PHE A 48 -16.55 -4.33 -6.68
CA PHE A 48 -15.17 -3.96 -6.93
C PHE A 48 -14.66 -2.94 -5.89
N TRP A 49 -13.35 -2.79 -5.82
CA TRP A 49 -12.65 -1.74 -5.06
C TRP A 49 -11.97 -0.78 -6.01
N LEU A 50 -11.96 0.50 -5.67
CA LEU A 50 -11.17 1.49 -6.39
C LEU A 50 -9.81 1.64 -5.70
N LEU A 51 -8.75 1.49 -6.48
CA LEU A 51 -7.38 1.58 -5.99
C LEU A 51 -6.70 2.85 -6.51
N ASP A 52 -6.05 3.57 -5.60
CA ASP A 52 -5.02 4.55 -5.96
C ASP A 52 -3.68 3.83 -6.14
N ILE A 53 -3.24 3.69 -7.36
CA ILE A 53 -1.93 3.12 -7.73
C ILE A 53 -0.91 4.20 -8.14
N GLY A 54 -1.19 5.48 -7.91
CA GLY A 54 -0.34 6.60 -8.34
C GLY A 54 -0.39 6.88 -9.84
N ALA A 55 -1.32 6.27 -10.56
CA ALA A 55 -1.60 6.53 -11.98
C ALA A 55 -2.52 7.75 -12.15
N PRO A 56 -2.68 8.31 -13.37
CA PRO A 56 -3.58 9.42 -13.63
C PRO A 56 -5.06 9.10 -13.35
N ARG A 57 -5.43 7.82 -13.33
CA ARG A 57 -6.78 7.33 -13.04
C ARG A 57 -6.71 6.24 -11.98
N TRP A 58 -7.79 6.08 -11.25
CA TRP A 58 -7.96 4.99 -10.31
C TRP A 58 -8.12 3.66 -11.04
N ALA A 59 -7.67 2.59 -10.42
CA ALA A 59 -7.71 1.26 -10.97
C ALA A 59 -8.77 0.42 -10.24
N PRO A 60 -9.85 0.00 -10.92
CA PRO A 60 -10.82 -0.90 -10.32
C PRO A 60 -10.23 -2.31 -10.21
N LEU A 61 -10.28 -2.89 -9.00
CA LEU A 61 -10.06 -4.30 -8.73
C LEU A 61 -11.43 -4.97 -8.60
N HIS A 62 -11.81 -5.78 -9.57
CA HIS A 62 -13.07 -6.50 -9.55
C HIS A 62 -12.99 -7.70 -8.60
N MET A 63 -14.10 -8.08 -7.96
CA MET A 63 -14.14 -9.22 -7.02
C MET A 63 -13.67 -10.53 -7.66
N THR A 64 -13.89 -10.73 -8.96
CA THR A 64 -13.38 -11.90 -9.70
C THR A 64 -11.87 -11.87 -9.92
N GLY A 65 -11.22 -10.73 -9.76
CA GLY A 65 -9.76 -10.56 -9.86
C GLY A 65 -9.04 -10.79 -8.54
N THR A 66 -9.74 -11.22 -7.49
CA THR A 66 -9.15 -11.56 -6.19
C THR A 66 -8.99 -13.07 -6.02
N PRO A 67 -8.13 -13.55 -5.11
CA PRO A 67 -7.99 -14.97 -4.81
C PRO A 67 -9.16 -15.52 -3.97
N TRP A 68 -10.01 -14.63 -3.44
CA TRP A 68 -11.12 -15.00 -2.57
C TRP A 68 -12.42 -15.15 -3.35
N LYS A 69 -13.32 -16.01 -2.82
CA LYS A 69 -14.72 -16.02 -3.23
C LYS A 69 -15.44 -14.90 -2.50
N VAL A 70 -15.74 -13.82 -3.19
CA VAL A 70 -16.45 -12.67 -2.65
C VAL A 70 -17.87 -12.69 -3.15
N GLU A 71 -18.86 -12.55 -2.26
CA GLU A 71 -20.26 -12.39 -2.62
C GLU A 71 -20.58 -10.92 -2.89
N ILE A 72 -21.59 -10.68 -3.72
CA ILE A 72 -22.00 -9.30 -4.07
C ILE A 72 -22.50 -8.59 -2.80
N GLY A 73 -21.87 -7.46 -2.47
CA GLY A 73 -22.20 -6.68 -1.29
C GLY A 73 -21.36 -6.99 -0.06
N GLU A 74 -20.46 -7.99 -0.09
CA GLU A 74 -19.58 -8.36 1.02
C GLU A 74 -18.12 -7.94 0.80
N THR A 75 -17.88 -7.05 -0.14
CA THR A 75 -16.54 -6.57 -0.51
C THR A 75 -15.81 -5.91 0.66
N ASP A 76 -16.52 -5.21 1.55
CA ASP A 76 -15.99 -4.52 2.73
C ASP A 76 -15.40 -5.47 3.80
N HIS A 77 -15.83 -6.74 3.82
CA HIS A 77 -15.28 -7.76 4.71
C HIS A 77 -13.83 -8.17 4.34
N TYR A 78 -13.44 -7.97 3.09
CA TYR A 78 -12.12 -8.36 2.57
C TYR A 78 -11.13 -7.20 2.55
N LEU A 79 -11.55 -6.07 1.98
CA LEU A 79 -10.71 -4.87 1.87
C LEU A 79 -11.53 -3.64 2.22
N GLY A 80 -11.04 -2.88 3.19
CA GLY A 80 -11.57 -1.58 3.59
C GLY A 80 -10.83 -0.40 2.95
N VAL A 81 -11.45 0.78 3.03
CA VAL A 81 -10.79 2.03 2.60
C VAL A 81 -9.55 2.26 3.45
N GLY A 82 -8.42 2.53 2.78
CA GLY A 82 -7.10 2.71 3.41
C GLY A 82 -6.24 1.45 3.40
N ASP A 83 -6.80 0.27 3.14
CA ASP A 83 -6.01 -0.95 3.02
C ASP A 83 -5.02 -0.85 1.86
N SER A 84 -3.85 -1.43 2.07
CA SER A 84 -2.79 -1.51 1.07
C SER A 84 -2.76 -2.87 0.43
N VAL A 85 -2.53 -2.91 -0.88
CA VAL A 85 -2.56 -4.16 -1.66
C VAL A 85 -1.44 -4.17 -2.70
N VAL A 86 -0.95 -5.38 -3.01
CA VAL A 86 -0.11 -5.61 -4.20
C VAL A 86 -1.00 -6.19 -5.28
N VAL A 87 -1.04 -5.53 -6.42
CA VAL A 87 -1.84 -5.95 -7.58
C VAL A 87 -1.00 -5.89 -8.85
N GLN A 88 -1.40 -6.64 -9.86
CA GLN A 88 -0.83 -6.58 -11.20
C GLN A 88 -1.77 -5.84 -12.13
N VAL A 89 -1.22 -4.97 -12.97
CA VAL A 89 -1.95 -4.35 -14.07
C VAL A 89 -2.19 -5.41 -15.14
N GLU A 90 -3.44 -5.79 -15.34
CA GLU A 90 -3.81 -6.82 -16.30
C GLU A 90 -3.96 -6.25 -17.71
N ASN A 91 -4.74 -5.18 -17.82
CA ASN A 91 -5.02 -4.56 -19.11
C ASN A 91 -5.11 -3.04 -18.99
N LEU A 92 -4.92 -2.40 -20.15
CA LEU A 92 -5.09 -0.98 -20.35
C LEU A 92 -5.97 -0.79 -21.57
N GLU A 93 -7.18 -0.29 -21.35
CA GLU A 93 -8.08 0.03 -22.44
C GLU A 93 -7.67 1.32 -23.16
N ALA A 94 -8.02 1.45 -24.42
CA ALA A 94 -7.83 2.68 -25.20
C ALA A 94 -8.55 3.90 -24.57
N THR A 95 -9.59 3.66 -23.77
CA THR A 95 -10.32 4.65 -22.98
C THR A 95 -9.53 5.17 -21.77
N GLY A 96 -8.37 4.55 -21.47
CA GLY A 96 -7.53 4.83 -20.31
C GLY A 96 -8.02 4.16 -19.01
N ARG A 97 -8.94 3.19 -19.10
CA ARG A 97 -9.28 2.32 -17.96
C ARG A 97 -8.12 1.38 -17.68
N ILE A 98 -7.85 1.17 -16.40
CA ILE A 98 -6.74 0.35 -15.91
C ILE A 98 -7.36 -0.84 -15.18
N GLY A 99 -7.41 -2.02 -15.80
CA GLY A 99 -7.80 -3.25 -15.10
C GLY A 99 -6.65 -3.80 -14.29
N VAL A 100 -6.92 -4.20 -13.04
CA VAL A 100 -5.94 -4.82 -12.16
C VAL A 100 -6.45 -6.12 -11.59
N THR A 101 -5.53 -7.01 -11.27
CA THR A 101 -5.82 -8.31 -10.65
C THR A 101 -4.93 -8.55 -9.44
N MET A 102 -5.45 -9.32 -8.49
CA MET A 102 -4.72 -9.82 -7.33
C MET A 102 -4.46 -11.34 -7.45
N GLN A 103 -4.82 -11.93 -8.59
CA GLN A 103 -4.57 -13.34 -8.88
C GLN A 103 -3.13 -13.51 -9.38
N GLY A 104 -2.26 -14.03 -8.53
CA GLY A 104 -0.88 -14.29 -8.88
C GLY A 104 -0.01 -14.48 -7.64
N GLU A 105 1.17 -15.03 -7.84
CA GLU A 105 2.15 -15.23 -6.77
C GLU A 105 2.70 -13.87 -6.28
N GLY A 106 2.72 -13.67 -4.97
CA GLY A 106 3.19 -12.43 -4.35
C GLY A 106 2.23 -11.24 -4.44
N LEU A 107 1.01 -11.45 -4.96
CA LEU A 107 -0.08 -10.46 -4.96
C LEU A 107 -0.99 -10.68 -3.76
N GLY A 108 -1.54 -9.61 -3.19
CA GLY A 108 -2.43 -9.75 -2.03
C GLY A 108 -2.57 -8.49 -1.20
N LYS A 109 -3.31 -8.63 -0.10
CA LYS A 109 -3.42 -7.61 0.93
C LYS A 109 -2.09 -7.48 1.68
N LEU A 110 -1.70 -6.26 1.99
CA LEU A 110 -0.55 -5.93 2.82
C LEU A 110 -1.05 -5.54 4.20
N GLU A 111 -0.58 -6.25 5.22
CA GLU A 111 -0.98 -6.01 6.60
C GLU A 111 0.13 -5.28 7.34
N GLY A 112 -0.23 -4.19 8.03
CA GLY A 112 0.75 -3.38 8.76
C GLY A 112 1.76 -2.67 7.86
N GLY A 113 2.96 -2.43 8.40
CA GLY A 113 4.06 -1.85 7.68
C GLY A 113 3.85 -0.37 7.28
N THR A 114 4.73 0.12 6.43
CA THR A 114 4.73 1.52 5.96
C THR A 114 5.00 1.59 4.47
N ILE A 115 4.31 2.48 3.75
CA ILE A 115 4.58 2.74 2.35
C ILE A 115 5.56 3.90 2.20
N VAL A 116 6.73 3.60 1.65
CA VAL A 116 7.73 4.60 1.24
C VAL A 116 7.55 4.87 -0.25
N ARG A 117 7.55 6.16 -0.63
CA ARG A 117 7.39 6.59 -2.02
C ARG A 117 8.71 7.11 -2.57
N ILE A 118 9.07 6.62 -3.74
CA ILE A 118 10.22 7.09 -4.52
C ILE A 118 9.80 7.30 -5.97
N SER A 119 10.67 7.93 -6.75
CA SER A 119 10.43 8.06 -8.19
C SER A 119 10.36 6.67 -8.87
N PRO A 120 9.33 6.39 -9.69
CA PRO A 120 9.22 5.12 -10.43
C PRO A 120 10.46 4.81 -11.27
N ALA A 121 11.14 5.84 -11.77
CA ALA A 121 12.40 5.70 -12.54
C ALA A 121 13.56 5.12 -11.70
N ARG A 122 13.45 5.13 -10.36
CA ARG A 122 14.47 4.59 -9.45
C ARG A 122 14.23 3.14 -9.06
N ILE A 123 13.03 2.61 -9.29
CA ILE A 123 12.70 1.21 -8.96
C ILE A 123 13.71 0.20 -9.51
N PRO A 124 14.18 0.28 -10.77
CA PRO A 124 15.19 -0.66 -11.25
C PRO A 124 16.49 -0.63 -10.44
N ARG A 125 16.82 0.50 -9.81
CA ARG A 125 17.99 0.62 -8.92
C ARG A 125 17.76 0.00 -7.55
N VAL A 126 16.55 0.09 -7.03
CA VAL A 126 16.17 -0.56 -5.76
C VAL A 126 16.16 -2.07 -5.92
N VAL A 127 15.63 -2.58 -7.03
CA VAL A 127 15.66 -4.01 -7.34
C VAL A 127 17.09 -4.48 -7.57
N GLY A 128 17.88 -3.72 -8.33
CA GLY A 128 19.22 -4.08 -8.72
C GLY A 128 19.25 -5.14 -9.83
N ARG A 129 20.45 -5.52 -10.26
CA ARG A 129 20.61 -6.54 -11.30
C ARG A 129 20.22 -7.91 -10.74
N GLY A 130 19.18 -8.55 -11.34
CA GLY A 130 18.69 -9.85 -10.88
C GLY A 130 18.18 -9.84 -9.43
N GLY A 131 17.72 -8.70 -8.91
CA GLY A 131 17.21 -8.60 -7.55
C GLY A 131 18.30 -8.45 -6.47
N SER A 132 19.56 -8.28 -6.84
CA SER A 132 20.70 -8.30 -5.90
C SER A 132 20.60 -7.21 -4.81
N MET A 133 20.18 -6.00 -5.19
CA MET A 133 20.12 -4.89 -4.24
C MET A 133 19.03 -5.11 -3.19
N ILE A 134 17.83 -5.48 -3.62
CA ILE A 134 16.73 -5.74 -2.67
C ILE A 134 17.04 -6.93 -1.77
N GLN A 135 17.63 -8.00 -2.29
CA GLN A 135 18.07 -9.15 -1.48
C GLN A 135 19.09 -8.74 -0.41
N THR A 136 20.02 -7.86 -0.75
CA THR A 136 20.99 -7.32 0.23
C THR A 136 20.27 -6.51 1.30
N ILE A 137 19.34 -5.63 0.92
CA ILE A 137 18.57 -4.82 1.84
C ILE A 137 17.77 -5.71 2.80
N THR A 138 16.96 -6.63 2.29
CA THR A 138 16.10 -7.50 3.12
C THR A 138 16.92 -8.41 4.05
N ARG A 139 18.00 -9.00 3.54
CA ARG A 139 18.88 -9.86 4.33
C ARG A 139 19.55 -9.13 5.50
N GLN A 140 19.98 -7.87 5.29
CA GLN A 140 20.71 -7.12 6.31
C GLN A 140 19.81 -6.36 7.29
N THR A 141 18.57 -6.10 6.91
CA THR A 141 17.61 -5.40 7.76
C THR A 141 16.60 -6.34 8.43
N GLY A 142 16.39 -7.54 7.88
CA GLY A 142 15.33 -8.43 8.30
C GLY A 142 13.92 -7.96 7.92
N ALA A 143 13.79 -6.85 7.21
CA ALA A 143 12.50 -6.30 6.82
C ALA A 143 11.87 -7.09 5.67
N HIS A 144 10.54 -7.19 5.68
CA HIS A 144 9.75 -7.61 4.53
C HIS A 144 9.50 -6.42 3.61
N VAL A 145 9.72 -6.61 2.31
CA VAL A 145 9.62 -5.50 1.35
C VAL A 145 8.83 -5.94 0.13
N ALA A 146 7.77 -5.22 -0.21
CA ALA A 146 7.06 -5.36 -1.48
C ALA A 146 7.29 -4.11 -2.35
N ILE A 147 7.79 -4.32 -3.58
CA ILE A 147 8.17 -3.24 -4.49
C ILE A 147 7.15 -3.10 -5.60
N GLY A 148 6.48 -1.96 -5.66
CA GLY A 148 5.64 -1.57 -6.79
C GLY A 148 6.43 -0.81 -7.86
N GLN A 149 6.21 -1.14 -9.12
CA GLN A 149 6.79 -0.41 -10.27
C GLN A 149 6.30 1.03 -10.36
N ASN A 150 5.21 1.34 -9.63
CA ASN A 150 4.69 2.69 -9.46
C ASN A 150 5.49 3.58 -8.48
N GLY A 151 6.61 3.11 -7.94
CA GLY A 151 7.41 3.87 -7.00
C GLY A 151 6.93 3.81 -5.55
N ARG A 152 5.94 2.97 -5.25
CA ARG A 152 5.51 2.67 -3.89
C ARG A 152 6.17 1.40 -3.42
N ILE A 153 6.80 1.46 -2.27
CA ILE A 153 7.50 0.35 -1.65
C ILE A 153 6.90 0.17 -0.27
N TRP A 154 6.28 -0.96 -0.04
CA TRP A 154 5.81 -1.34 1.27
C TRP A 154 6.94 -2.01 2.04
N VAL A 155 7.10 -1.63 3.29
CA VAL A 155 8.15 -2.12 4.19
C VAL A 155 7.50 -2.50 5.51
N ASP A 156 7.74 -3.72 5.96
CA ASP A 156 7.28 -4.24 7.23
C ASP A 156 8.44 -4.84 8.02
N GLY A 157 8.37 -4.74 9.34
CA GLY A 157 9.40 -5.19 10.26
C GLY A 157 9.41 -4.36 11.53
N ASP A 158 10.46 -4.49 12.33
CA ASP A 158 10.63 -3.62 13.49
C ASP A 158 10.91 -2.15 13.09
N ALA A 159 10.76 -1.23 14.04
CA ALA A 159 10.91 0.20 13.79
C ALA A 159 12.31 0.55 13.25
N GLU A 160 13.34 -0.14 13.69
CA GLU A 160 14.71 0.07 13.26
C GLU A 160 14.92 -0.44 11.83
N ALA A 161 14.39 -1.62 11.49
CA ALA A 161 14.45 -2.16 10.14
C ALA A 161 13.72 -1.23 9.14
N ILE A 162 12.51 -0.77 9.48
CA ILE A 162 11.76 0.19 8.66
C ILE A 162 12.54 1.49 8.46
N ARG A 163 13.16 2.02 9.54
CA ARG A 163 14.00 3.23 9.48
C ARG A 163 15.17 3.04 8.53
N ARG A 164 15.93 1.94 8.68
CA ARG A 164 17.12 1.63 7.87
C ARG A 164 16.76 1.45 6.39
N VAL A 165 15.70 0.69 6.09
CA VAL A 165 15.22 0.55 4.71
C VAL A 165 14.81 1.90 4.14
N THR A 166 14.08 2.72 4.90
CA THR A 166 13.65 4.04 4.45
C THR A 166 14.85 4.96 4.12
N GLU A 167 15.90 4.95 4.93
CA GLU A 167 17.11 5.73 4.67
C GLU A 167 17.86 5.25 3.43
N VAL A 168 17.97 3.92 3.24
CA VAL A 168 18.53 3.35 2.02
C VAL A 168 17.73 3.77 0.78
N LEU A 169 16.40 3.72 0.85
CA LEU A 169 15.54 4.15 -0.26
C LEU A 169 15.72 5.64 -0.58
N ARG A 170 15.83 6.51 0.44
CA ARG A 170 16.15 7.93 0.25
C ARG A 170 17.54 8.13 -0.37
N MET A 171 18.53 7.34 0.04
CA MET A 171 19.87 7.39 -0.52
C MET A 171 19.86 6.99 -1.99
N ILE A 172 19.09 5.96 -2.38
CA ILE A 172 18.91 5.53 -3.76
C ILE A 172 18.20 6.60 -4.58
N GLU A 173 17.15 7.24 -4.02
CA GLU A 173 16.44 8.35 -4.66
C GLU A 173 17.40 9.50 -5.00
N ALA A 174 18.21 9.93 -4.03
CA ALA A 174 19.12 11.05 -4.20
C ALA A 174 20.29 10.76 -5.14
N ASN A 175 20.81 9.53 -5.16
CA ASN A 175 22.04 9.17 -5.84
C ASN A 175 21.87 8.14 -6.98
N GLY A 176 20.66 7.84 -7.39
CA GLY A 176 20.34 6.74 -8.30
C GLY A 176 20.99 6.82 -9.68
N GLN A 177 21.61 7.94 -10.07
CA GLN A 177 22.36 8.08 -11.34
C GLN A 177 23.86 7.84 -11.18
N ARG A 178 24.39 7.79 -9.96
CA ARG A 178 25.82 7.65 -9.70
C ARG A 178 26.24 6.17 -9.72
N SER A 179 27.45 5.89 -10.20
CA SER A 179 28.09 4.58 -10.08
C SER A 179 28.53 4.32 -8.62
N GLY A 180 28.66 3.05 -8.25
CA GLY A 180 29.11 2.66 -6.90
C GLY A 180 28.03 2.75 -5.81
N LEU A 181 26.74 2.88 -6.19
CA LEU A 181 25.63 2.95 -5.25
C LEU A 181 25.51 1.68 -4.38
N THR A 182 25.74 0.49 -4.97
CA THR A 182 25.67 -0.79 -4.25
C THR A 182 26.65 -0.83 -3.08
N ASN A 183 27.91 -0.50 -3.32
CA ASN A 183 28.93 -0.49 -2.27
C ASN A 183 28.60 0.51 -1.16
N ARG A 184 27.99 1.64 -1.52
CA ARG A 184 27.60 2.68 -0.57
C ARG A 184 26.44 2.22 0.30
N VAL A 185 25.44 1.54 -0.28
CA VAL A 185 24.31 0.95 0.46
C VAL A 185 24.81 -0.18 1.37
N GLU A 186 25.66 -1.05 0.88
CA GLU A 186 26.26 -2.12 1.68
C GLU A 186 27.09 -1.57 2.85
N SER A 187 27.93 -0.59 2.61
CA SER A 187 28.73 0.05 3.68
C SER A 187 27.83 0.73 4.72
N TYR A 188 26.76 1.38 4.29
CA TYR A 188 25.79 1.98 5.21
C TYR A 188 25.09 0.93 6.07
N LEU A 189 24.60 -0.14 5.45
CA LEU A 189 23.88 -1.21 6.13
C LEU A 189 24.79 -1.94 7.13
N LEU A 190 26.05 -2.18 6.78
CA LEU A 190 27.05 -2.77 7.67
C LEU A 190 27.39 -1.85 8.86
N ALA A 191 27.54 -0.54 8.60
CA ALA A 191 27.85 0.42 9.65
C ALA A 191 26.70 0.65 10.64
N THR A 192 25.45 0.34 10.21
CA THR A 192 24.23 0.54 11.00
C THR A 192 23.66 -0.77 11.55
N MET A 193 24.42 -1.88 11.48
CA MET A 193 24.00 -3.13 12.12
C MET A 193 23.84 -2.90 13.62
N PRO A 194 22.74 -3.36 14.26
CA PRO A 194 22.64 -3.33 15.71
C PRO A 194 23.85 -4.07 16.28
N THR A 195 24.62 -3.41 17.10
CA THR A 195 25.63 -4.09 17.93
C THR A 195 24.83 -4.97 18.89
N GLU A 196 24.90 -6.28 18.75
CA GLU A 196 24.36 -7.22 19.74
C GLU A 196 24.96 -6.83 21.10
N GLY A 197 24.14 -6.20 21.97
CA GLY A 197 24.58 -5.86 23.31
C GLY A 197 24.35 -4.43 23.81
N ALA A 198 23.58 -3.58 23.13
CA ALA A 198 23.11 -2.35 23.78
C ALA A 198 21.87 -2.67 24.63
N PRO A 199 21.94 -2.51 26.00
CA PRO A 199 20.74 -2.67 26.81
C PRO A 199 19.69 -1.65 26.38
N ALA A 200 18.44 -2.12 26.27
CA ALA A 200 17.29 -1.27 26.02
C ALA A 200 17.37 -0.06 26.96
N ALA A 201 17.44 1.13 26.38
CA ALA A 201 17.35 2.36 27.16
C ALA A 201 15.99 2.34 27.85
N GLU A 202 16.04 2.21 29.15
CA GLU A 202 14.91 2.25 30.08
C GLU A 202 14.12 3.53 29.79
N ALA A 203 12.88 3.37 29.34
CA ALA A 203 11.96 4.48 29.16
C ALA A 203 11.77 5.13 30.54
N PRO A 204 11.81 6.48 30.64
CA PRO A 204 11.59 7.12 31.93
C PRO A 204 10.19 6.77 32.45
N ALA A 205 10.14 6.19 33.62
CA ALA A 205 8.91 5.88 34.32
C ALA A 205 8.11 7.15 34.53
N VAL A 206 6.95 7.24 33.86
CA VAL A 206 5.98 8.27 34.13
C VAL A 206 5.33 7.93 35.49
N SER A 207 5.73 8.65 36.52
CA SER A 207 5.14 8.57 37.85
C SER A 207 3.65 8.94 37.78
N SER A 208 2.80 7.98 38.08
CA SER A 208 1.37 8.21 38.33
C SER A 208 1.18 9.14 39.52
N PRO A 209 0.34 10.16 39.46
CA PRO A 209 -0.05 10.90 40.66
C PRO A 209 -0.98 10.06 41.53
N ALA A 210 -0.70 10.11 42.81
CA ALA A 210 -1.38 9.41 43.89
C ALA A 210 -2.89 9.63 43.95
N SER A 211 -3.58 8.58 44.26
CA SER A 211 -4.95 8.48 44.70
C SER A 211 -5.24 9.41 45.90
N GLY A 212 -6.20 10.31 45.72
CA GLY A 212 -6.86 11.03 46.81
C GLY A 212 -8.12 10.27 47.23
N PRO A 213 -8.66 10.49 48.44
CA PRO A 213 -9.49 9.54 49.17
C PRO A 213 -10.96 9.49 48.76
N ALA A 214 -11.54 8.32 48.97
CA ALA A 214 -12.95 8.00 48.86
C ALA A 214 -13.81 8.93 49.68
N ASP A 215 -14.92 9.41 49.13
CA ASP A 215 -16.05 9.95 49.87
C ASP A 215 -17.29 9.06 49.62
N GLU A 216 -17.67 8.36 50.69
CA GLU A 216 -18.90 7.62 50.82
C GLU A 216 -20.06 8.60 50.87
N ARG A 217 -21.04 8.47 49.98
CA ARG A 217 -22.43 8.81 50.30
C ARG A 217 -23.44 8.02 49.46
N SER A 218 -23.99 7.02 50.16
CA SER A 218 -25.40 6.63 50.25
C SER A 218 -26.34 6.82 49.05
N ASN A 219 -26.82 5.67 48.59
CA ASN A 219 -28.10 5.38 47.97
C ASN A 219 -29.28 5.94 48.79
N PRO A 220 -30.42 6.33 48.21
CA PRO A 220 -31.52 5.38 48.18
C PRO A 220 -32.33 5.37 46.85
N THR A 221 -32.77 4.17 46.52
CA THR A 221 -34.05 3.72 45.94
C THR A 221 -35.07 4.79 45.52
N ASP A 222 -35.51 4.72 44.25
CA ASP A 222 -36.97 4.77 44.01
C ASP A 222 -37.34 4.00 42.73
N ASP A 223 -38.22 3.14 42.96
CA ASP A 223 -39.12 2.29 42.23
C ASP A 223 -40.10 3.15 41.40
N ALA A 224 -40.24 2.87 40.13
CA ALA A 224 -41.45 3.23 39.37
C ALA A 224 -41.57 2.33 38.13
N SER A 225 -42.31 1.27 38.31
CA SER A 225 -43.04 0.52 37.31
C SER A 225 -43.94 1.44 36.47
N TRP A 226 -43.94 1.25 35.15
CA TRP A 226 -45.10 1.57 34.31
C TRP A 226 -45.41 0.35 33.45
N ASP A 227 -46.48 -0.31 33.89
CA ASP A 227 -47.23 -1.32 33.17
C ASP A 227 -48.14 -0.70 32.11
N SER A 228 -48.30 -1.48 31.05
CA SER A 228 -49.54 -1.77 30.26
C SER A 228 -50.33 -0.61 29.63
N ASP A 229 -50.67 -0.67 28.47
CA ASP A 229 -51.86 -1.26 27.83
C ASP A 229 -52.08 -0.70 26.42
N ASP A 230 -52.42 -1.56 25.63
CA ASP A 230 -53.57 -1.81 24.76
C ASP A 230 -53.63 -1.20 23.35
N SER A 231 -53.68 -2.18 22.46
CA SER A 231 -54.63 -2.36 21.34
C SER A 231 -54.99 -1.14 20.47
N ASP A 232 -54.82 -1.22 19.15
CA ASP A 232 -55.97 -1.55 18.29
C ASP A 232 -55.57 -1.67 16.81
N SER A 233 -56.21 -2.63 16.20
CA SER A 233 -56.39 -3.00 14.83
C SER A 233 -56.65 -1.83 13.86
N SER A 234 -56.14 -1.96 12.63
CA SER A 234 -57.04 -2.09 11.48
C SER A 234 -56.28 -2.22 10.16
N ALA A 235 -56.66 -3.23 9.48
CA ALA A 235 -56.51 -3.61 8.12
C ALA A 235 -56.56 -2.46 7.09
N PHE A 236 -55.70 -2.53 6.07
CA PHE A 236 -56.08 -2.17 4.70
C PHE A 236 -55.33 -3.07 3.69
N GLY A 237 -56.10 -3.84 2.97
CA GLY A 237 -55.65 -4.70 1.90
C GLY A 237 -55.41 -3.91 0.57
N PRO A 238 -54.89 -4.61 -0.45
CA PRO A 238 -54.43 -3.97 -1.68
C PRO A 238 -55.55 -3.70 -2.71
N PRO A 239 -55.31 -2.87 -3.71
CA PRO A 239 -56.00 -3.05 -4.97
C PRO A 239 -55.07 -3.52 -6.10
N GLU A 240 -55.56 -4.57 -6.76
CA GLU A 240 -55.20 -4.97 -8.12
C GLU A 240 -55.58 -3.86 -9.13
N SER A 241 -54.69 -3.66 -10.08
CA SER A 241 -54.99 -3.53 -11.54
C SER A 241 -53.67 -3.34 -12.29
#